data_7d60bf494d0557f9ae42046eb2fd72c9
#
_entry.id   7d60bf494d0557f9ae42046eb2fd72c9
#
_cell.length_a   1.000
_cell.length_b   1.000
_cell.length_c   1.000
_cell.angle_alpha   90.00
_cell.angle_beta   90.00
_cell.angle_gamma   90.00
#
_symmetry.space_group_name_H-M   'P 1'
#
loop_
_entity.id
_entity.type
_entity.pdbx_description
1 polymer ?
#
loop_
_entity_poly.entity_id
_entity_poly.type
_entity_poly.pdbx_seq_one_letter_code
_entity_poly.pdbx_strand_id
1 'polypeptide(L)'
;MSQYCIRIILVLATGFAVLVQPGVLSAQELDRYQVIVECTDTINRYAHTRDQLDSEGHASLFTEDGVMEFGGSITGREAIAQRLRDNDGSAMTRHMSGSIVVSIDDNDGITAHSYFHVFQANRPDSPGPLPAESYLMVEYDDELRMTDTGCKFAKREFKIIFMGQH
;
A
#
# COMPACT_ATOMS: atom_id res chain seq x y z
N MET A 1 -22.70 79.05 -38.49
CA MET A 1 -23.28 77.68 -38.55
C MET A 1 -22.12 76.76 -38.35
N SER A 2 -21.94 76.25 -37.12
CA SER A 2 -20.81 75.36 -36.75
C SER A 2 -21.39 73.97 -36.49
N GLN A 3 -20.93 72.98 -37.27
CA GLN A 3 -21.32 71.59 -37.11
C GLN A 3 -20.31 70.90 -36.17
N TYR A 4 -20.74 70.50 -35.03
CA TYR A 4 -19.98 69.63 -34.11
C TYR A 4 -20.18 68.18 -34.51
N CYS A 5 -19.12 67.53 -35.01
CA CYS A 5 -19.07 66.11 -35.26
C CYS A 5 -18.72 65.38 -33.97
N ILE A 6 -19.67 64.65 -33.36
CA ILE A 6 -19.44 63.80 -32.21
C ILE A 6 -18.89 62.48 -32.73
N ARG A 7 -17.62 62.18 -32.41
CA ARG A 7 -17.03 60.83 -32.64
C ARG A 7 -17.35 59.96 -31.46
N ILE A 8 -18.18 58.96 -31.66
CA ILE A 8 -18.44 57.89 -30.73
C ILE A 8 -17.28 56.92 -30.79
N ILE A 9 -16.47 56.82 -29.75
CA ILE A 9 -15.42 55.81 -29.58
C ILE A 9 -16.08 54.55 -29.01
N LEU A 10 -16.23 53.54 -29.82
CA LEU A 10 -16.70 52.20 -29.40
C LEU A 10 -15.52 51.48 -28.75
N VAL A 11 -15.51 51.34 -27.44
CA VAL A 11 -14.54 50.53 -26.70
C VAL A 11 -15.05 49.09 -26.71
N LEU A 12 -14.43 48.27 -27.54
CA LEU A 12 -14.62 46.83 -27.56
C LEU A 12 -13.86 46.23 -26.34
N ALA A 13 -14.59 45.90 -25.29
CA ALA A 13 -14.04 45.12 -24.18
C ALA A 13 -13.92 43.63 -24.61
N THR A 14 -12.73 43.22 -25.01
CA THR A 14 -12.40 41.81 -25.23
C THR A 14 -12.25 41.12 -23.88
N GLY A 15 -13.34 40.51 -23.40
CA GLY A 15 -13.32 39.64 -22.25
C GLY A 15 -12.51 38.39 -22.58
N PHE A 16 -11.33 38.26 -22.01
CA PHE A 16 -10.57 37.02 -22.01
C PHE A 16 -11.26 36.03 -21.05
N ALA A 17 -12.06 35.12 -21.58
CA ALA A 17 -12.56 33.99 -20.84
C ALA A 17 -11.40 33.01 -20.61
N VAL A 18 -10.84 32.99 -19.40
CA VAL A 18 -9.90 31.93 -18.98
C VAL A 18 -10.71 30.65 -18.85
N LEU A 19 -10.65 29.80 -19.88
CA LEU A 19 -11.17 28.45 -19.80
C LEU A 19 -10.22 27.66 -18.87
N VAL A 20 -10.62 27.48 -17.61
CA VAL A 20 -9.99 26.52 -16.70
C VAL A 20 -10.33 25.14 -17.24
N GLN A 21 -9.42 24.55 -18.00
CA GLN A 21 -9.54 23.16 -18.41
C GLN A 21 -9.34 22.28 -17.16
N PRO A 22 -10.22 21.30 -16.89
CA PRO A 22 -9.92 20.29 -15.88
C PRO A 22 -8.62 19.61 -16.29
N GLY A 23 -7.63 19.62 -15.40
CA GLY A 23 -6.33 19.01 -15.67
C GLY A 23 -6.54 17.52 -15.95
N VAL A 24 -6.27 17.10 -17.18
CA VAL A 24 -6.17 15.69 -17.55
C VAL A 24 -4.79 15.24 -17.12
N LEU A 25 -4.72 14.24 -16.22
CA LEU A 25 -3.44 13.63 -15.82
C LEU A 25 -2.72 13.10 -17.06
N SER A 26 -1.41 13.27 -17.11
CA SER A 26 -0.57 12.67 -18.16
C SER A 26 -0.57 11.13 -18.01
N ALA A 27 -0.29 10.41 -19.10
CA ALA A 27 -0.16 8.95 -19.07
C ALA A 27 0.88 8.50 -18.01
N GLN A 28 1.99 9.22 -17.88
CA GLN A 28 3.02 8.93 -16.89
C GLN A 28 2.54 9.13 -15.43
N GLU A 29 1.72 10.15 -15.17
CA GLU A 29 1.11 10.34 -13.84
C GLU A 29 0.10 9.23 -13.53
N LEU A 30 -0.71 8.82 -14.52
CA LEU A 30 -1.63 7.67 -14.37
C LEU A 30 -0.88 6.38 -14.08
N ASP A 31 0.24 6.12 -14.75
CA ASP A 31 1.09 4.95 -14.50
C ASP A 31 1.63 4.94 -13.06
N ARG A 32 2.11 6.09 -12.56
CA ARG A 32 2.58 6.21 -11.17
C ARG A 32 1.47 5.99 -10.14
N TYR A 33 0.28 6.54 -10.38
CA TYR A 33 -0.88 6.29 -9.50
C TYR A 33 -1.28 4.83 -9.49
N GLN A 34 -1.28 4.18 -10.64
CA GLN A 34 -1.58 2.75 -10.74
C GLN A 34 -0.58 1.91 -9.92
N VAL A 35 0.71 2.19 -10.04
CA VAL A 35 1.76 1.52 -9.24
C VAL A 35 1.51 1.70 -7.74
N ILE A 36 1.20 2.92 -7.28
CA ILE A 36 0.91 3.20 -5.87
C ILE A 36 -0.30 2.39 -5.40
N VAL A 37 -1.38 2.34 -6.18
CA VAL A 37 -2.59 1.60 -5.83
C VAL A 37 -2.32 0.10 -5.76
N GLU A 38 -1.66 -0.48 -6.76
CA GLU A 38 -1.36 -1.91 -6.81
C GLU A 38 -0.40 -2.34 -5.69
N CYS A 39 0.62 -1.54 -5.39
CA CYS A 39 1.54 -1.83 -4.30
C CYS A 39 0.88 -1.69 -2.93
N THR A 40 -0.01 -0.69 -2.76
CA THR A 40 -0.81 -0.56 -1.53
C THR A 40 -1.75 -1.75 -1.34
N ASP A 41 -2.37 -2.25 -2.42
CA ASP A 41 -3.21 -3.47 -2.37
C ASP A 41 -2.38 -4.69 -1.96
N THR A 42 -1.19 -4.87 -2.54
CA THR A 42 -0.26 -5.95 -2.17
C THR A 42 0.08 -5.92 -0.67
N ILE A 43 0.36 -4.74 -0.12
CA ILE A 43 0.66 -4.56 1.31
C ILE A 43 -0.55 -4.93 2.18
N ASN A 44 -1.76 -4.52 1.79
CA ASN A 44 -2.98 -4.88 2.54
C ASN A 44 -3.31 -6.38 2.42
N ARG A 45 -3.13 -6.98 1.26
CA ARG A 45 -3.35 -8.42 1.04
C ARG A 45 -2.38 -9.28 1.85
N TYR A 46 -1.16 -8.82 2.11
CA TYR A 46 -0.24 -9.50 3.01
C TYR A 46 -0.87 -9.74 4.39
N ALA A 47 -1.46 -8.71 4.98
CA ALA A 47 -2.16 -8.81 6.25
C ALA A 47 -3.32 -9.83 6.18
N HIS A 48 -4.15 -9.72 5.14
CA HIS A 48 -5.30 -10.59 4.95
C HIS A 48 -4.91 -12.06 4.80
N THR A 49 -3.97 -12.38 3.89
CA THR A 49 -3.52 -13.76 3.67
C THR A 49 -2.84 -14.36 4.89
N ARG A 50 -2.10 -13.52 5.64
CA ARG A 50 -1.48 -13.93 6.91
C ARG A 50 -2.52 -14.31 7.95
N ASP A 51 -3.57 -13.52 8.11
CA ASP A 51 -4.65 -13.74 9.08
C ASP A 51 -5.53 -14.96 8.74
N GLN A 52 -5.62 -15.29 7.45
CA GLN A 52 -6.36 -16.46 6.96
C GLN A 52 -5.50 -17.73 6.92
N LEU A 53 -4.19 -17.65 7.20
CA LEU A 53 -3.22 -18.74 7.03
C LEU A 53 -3.19 -19.27 5.58
N ASP A 54 -3.48 -18.40 4.60
CA ASP A 54 -3.41 -18.70 3.18
C ASP A 54 -1.96 -18.66 2.72
N SER A 55 -1.25 -19.76 2.85
CA SER A 55 0.18 -19.86 2.58
C SER A 55 0.53 -19.60 1.11
N GLU A 56 -0.30 -20.09 0.18
CA GLU A 56 -0.07 -19.92 -1.27
C GLU A 56 -0.37 -18.48 -1.70
N GLY A 57 -1.52 -17.94 -1.27
CA GLY A 57 -1.87 -16.55 -1.51
C GLY A 57 -0.83 -15.60 -0.91
N HIS A 58 -0.34 -15.89 0.30
CA HIS A 58 0.68 -15.09 0.97
C HIS A 58 2.01 -15.09 0.20
N ALA A 59 2.51 -16.25 -0.18
CA ALA A 59 3.75 -16.39 -0.94
C ALA A 59 3.63 -15.76 -2.34
N SER A 60 2.44 -15.80 -2.95
CA SER A 60 2.18 -15.20 -4.27
C SER A 60 2.35 -13.68 -4.30
N LEU A 61 2.36 -13.00 -3.14
CA LEU A 61 2.62 -11.57 -3.01
C LEU A 61 4.10 -11.20 -3.14
N PHE A 62 5.00 -12.19 -3.12
CA PHE A 62 6.43 -11.99 -3.30
C PHE A 62 6.87 -12.30 -4.73
N THR A 63 8.01 -11.76 -5.16
CA THR A 63 8.71 -12.22 -6.36
C THR A 63 9.22 -13.64 -6.17
N GLU A 64 9.63 -14.35 -7.22
CA GLU A 64 10.17 -15.74 -7.12
C GLU A 64 11.37 -15.80 -6.16
N ASP A 65 12.21 -14.77 -6.21
CA ASP A 65 13.41 -14.56 -5.39
C ASP A 65 13.17 -13.70 -4.16
N GLY A 66 11.91 -13.42 -3.84
CA GLY A 66 11.51 -12.49 -2.78
C GLY A 66 12.06 -12.88 -1.41
N VAL A 67 12.40 -11.87 -0.62
CA VAL A 67 13.01 -12.03 0.70
C VAL A 67 12.10 -11.48 1.78
N MET A 68 11.88 -12.27 2.83
CA MET A 68 11.20 -11.84 4.05
C MET A 68 12.20 -11.86 5.21
N GLU A 69 12.41 -10.71 5.86
CA GLU A 69 13.31 -10.57 6.99
C GLU A 69 12.56 -10.38 8.30
N PHE A 70 12.72 -11.35 9.20
CA PHE A 70 12.16 -11.34 10.54
C PHE A 70 13.04 -12.15 11.49
N GLY A 71 13.97 -11.49 12.18
CA GLY A 71 14.92 -12.19 13.06
C GLY A 71 15.80 -13.20 12.35
N GLY A 72 15.80 -13.19 11.04
CA GLY A 72 16.48 -14.02 10.08
C GLY A 72 15.90 -13.80 8.70
N SER A 73 16.55 -14.30 7.66
CA SER A 73 16.16 -14.12 6.26
C SER A 73 15.54 -15.41 5.71
N ILE A 74 14.38 -15.29 5.07
CA ILE A 74 13.68 -16.35 4.36
C ILE A 74 13.59 -15.95 2.90
N THR A 75 14.15 -16.73 2.00
CA THR A 75 14.27 -16.40 0.57
C THR A 75 13.49 -17.37 -0.29
N GLY A 76 12.72 -16.83 -1.22
CA GLY A 76 11.95 -17.53 -2.21
C GLY A 76 10.53 -17.91 -1.75
N ARG A 77 9.61 -17.92 -2.71
CA ARG A 77 8.16 -18.14 -2.45
C ARG A 77 7.89 -19.43 -1.70
N GLU A 78 8.54 -20.55 -2.07
CA GLU A 78 8.29 -21.84 -1.42
C GLU A 78 8.66 -21.81 0.06
N ALA A 79 9.80 -21.19 0.41
CA ALA A 79 10.23 -21.08 1.80
C ALA A 79 9.28 -20.14 2.60
N ILE A 80 8.79 -19.07 1.96
CA ILE A 80 7.81 -18.16 2.56
C ILE A 80 6.47 -18.87 2.78
N ALA A 81 5.98 -19.64 1.81
CA ALA A 81 4.78 -20.45 1.95
C ALA A 81 4.94 -21.48 3.09
N GLN A 82 6.09 -22.18 3.12
CA GLN A 82 6.38 -23.18 4.15
C GLN A 82 6.38 -22.56 5.54
N ARG A 83 6.97 -21.38 5.70
CA ARG A 83 6.96 -20.63 6.98
C ARG A 83 5.55 -20.36 7.51
N LEU A 84 4.58 -20.15 6.62
CA LEU A 84 3.19 -19.93 7.02
C LEU A 84 2.45 -21.26 7.24
N ARG A 85 2.73 -22.32 6.46
CA ARG A 85 2.21 -23.68 6.69
C ARG A 85 2.63 -24.26 8.04
N ASP A 86 3.84 -23.92 8.50
CA ASP A 86 4.36 -24.36 9.80
C ASP A 86 3.64 -23.71 11.00
N ASN A 87 2.76 -22.74 10.75
CA ASN A 87 1.91 -22.17 11.78
C ASN A 87 0.78 -23.16 12.09
N ASP A 88 0.73 -23.65 13.32
CA ASP A 88 -0.25 -24.65 13.78
C ASP A 88 -1.69 -24.13 13.85
N GLY A 89 -1.89 -22.81 13.66
CA GLY A 89 -3.19 -22.17 13.73
C GLY A 89 -3.77 -22.03 15.15
N SER A 90 -3.01 -22.37 16.19
CA SER A 90 -3.44 -22.22 17.58
C SER A 90 -3.70 -20.76 17.97
N ALA A 91 -2.89 -19.85 17.40
CA ALA A 91 -3.08 -18.43 17.56
C ALA A 91 -3.91 -17.84 16.40
N MET A 92 -4.83 -16.98 16.75
CA MET A 92 -5.55 -16.13 15.81
C MET A 92 -4.95 -14.73 15.84
N THR A 93 -4.61 -14.19 14.66
CA THR A 93 -4.12 -12.83 14.52
C THR A 93 -5.09 -11.98 13.71
N ARG A 94 -5.05 -10.66 13.95
CA ARG A 94 -5.70 -9.66 13.11
C ARG A 94 -4.76 -8.49 12.95
N HIS A 95 -4.37 -8.28 11.70
CA HIS A 95 -3.53 -7.16 11.29
C HIS A 95 -4.42 -6.00 10.85
N MET A 96 -4.25 -4.87 11.47
CA MET A 96 -4.91 -3.63 11.09
C MET A 96 -3.86 -2.68 10.51
N SER A 97 -3.99 -2.38 9.22
CA SER A 97 -3.11 -1.40 8.56
C SER A 97 -3.33 0.00 9.14
N GLY A 98 -2.24 0.65 9.46
CA GLY A 98 -2.18 2.08 9.75
C GLY A 98 -1.79 2.88 8.50
N SER A 99 -0.75 3.70 8.61
CA SER A 99 -0.22 4.43 7.46
C SER A 99 0.54 3.50 6.52
N ILE A 100 0.29 3.64 5.21
CA ILE A 100 1.04 3.01 4.13
C ILE A 100 1.51 4.13 3.22
N VAL A 101 2.82 4.26 3.02
CA VAL A 101 3.44 5.25 2.14
C VAL A 101 4.26 4.50 1.10
N VAL A 102 3.79 4.52 -0.15
CA VAL A 102 4.52 3.99 -1.31
C VAL A 102 5.26 5.13 -1.99
N SER A 103 6.53 4.95 -2.26
CA SER A 103 7.41 5.92 -2.91
C SER A 103 8.01 5.32 -4.18
N ILE A 104 8.12 6.13 -5.21
CA ILE A 104 8.75 5.76 -6.49
C ILE A 104 9.86 6.79 -6.73
N ASP A 105 11.09 6.31 -6.82
CA ASP A 105 12.26 7.18 -7.04
C ASP A 105 12.43 7.56 -8.53
N ASP A 106 13.47 8.35 -8.82
CA ASP A 106 13.76 8.83 -10.17
C ASP A 106 14.28 7.73 -11.13
N ASN A 107 14.58 6.54 -10.61
CA ASN A 107 15.03 5.37 -11.37
C ASN A 107 13.95 4.27 -11.40
N ASP A 108 12.69 4.63 -11.12
CA ASP A 108 11.54 3.74 -11.03
C ASP A 108 11.67 2.65 -9.93
N GLY A 109 12.57 2.85 -8.96
CA GLY A 109 12.65 2.02 -7.76
C GLY A 109 11.43 2.25 -6.86
N ILE A 110 10.77 1.16 -6.44
CA ILE A 110 9.55 1.23 -5.64
C ILE A 110 9.87 0.76 -4.23
N THR A 111 9.60 1.62 -3.26
CA THR A 111 9.72 1.31 -1.83
C THR A 111 8.41 1.61 -1.11
N ALA A 112 8.20 0.97 0.04
CA ALA A 112 7.11 1.36 0.91
C ALA A 112 7.52 1.29 2.38
N HIS A 113 6.90 2.17 3.17
CA HIS A 113 6.96 2.13 4.62
C HIS A 113 5.56 2.05 5.17
N SER A 114 5.31 1.13 6.12
CA SER A 114 3.96 0.94 6.66
C SER A 114 3.97 0.55 8.13
N TYR A 115 2.90 0.96 8.83
CA TYR A 115 2.63 0.59 10.21
C TYR A 115 1.43 -0.34 10.29
N PHE A 116 1.54 -1.36 11.15
CA PHE A 116 0.43 -2.24 11.44
C PHE A 116 0.28 -2.44 12.94
N HIS A 117 -0.98 -2.50 13.39
CA HIS A 117 -1.33 -3.08 14.68
C HIS A 117 -1.69 -4.54 14.47
N VAL A 118 -1.12 -5.42 15.27
CA VAL A 118 -1.42 -6.86 15.25
C VAL A 118 -2.00 -7.24 16.60
N PHE A 119 -3.24 -7.67 16.61
CA PHE A 119 -3.88 -8.26 17.78
C PHE A 119 -3.76 -9.77 17.70
N GLN A 120 -3.54 -10.40 18.83
CA GLN A 120 -3.40 -11.83 18.92
C GLN A 120 -4.22 -12.38 20.11
N ALA A 121 -4.87 -13.50 19.88
CA ALA A 121 -5.54 -14.29 20.90
C ALA A 121 -5.42 -15.78 20.58
N ASN A 122 -5.64 -16.65 21.56
CA ASN A 122 -5.81 -18.07 21.32
C ASN A 122 -7.07 -18.31 20.48
N ARG A 123 -7.00 -19.24 19.52
CA ARG A 123 -8.17 -19.60 18.71
C ARG A 123 -9.23 -20.21 19.59
N PRO A 124 -10.48 -19.70 19.58
CA PRO A 124 -11.53 -20.24 20.45
C PRO A 124 -12.12 -21.52 19.90
N ASP A 125 -12.63 -22.36 20.79
CA ASP A 125 -13.39 -23.57 20.47
C ASP A 125 -14.82 -23.24 19.99
N SER A 126 -15.30 -22.01 20.25
CA SER A 126 -16.67 -21.59 19.92
C SER A 126 -16.67 -20.15 19.37
N PRO A 127 -17.65 -19.79 18.50
CA PRO A 127 -17.80 -18.43 18.00
C PRO A 127 -18.08 -17.41 19.12
N GLY A 128 -17.49 -16.23 19.02
CA GLY A 128 -17.77 -15.11 19.93
C GLY A 128 -16.65 -14.07 19.88
N PRO A 129 -16.87 -12.89 20.48
CA PRO A 129 -15.80 -11.91 20.63
C PRO A 129 -14.75 -12.45 21.62
N LEU A 130 -13.48 -12.29 21.28
CA LEU A 130 -12.34 -12.70 22.08
C LEU A 130 -11.68 -11.50 22.75
N PRO A 131 -11.21 -11.64 24.00
CA PRO A 131 -10.25 -10.68 24.51
C PRO A 131 -8.96 -10.78 23.70
N ALA A 132 -8.39 -9.64 23.27
CA ALA A 132 -7.05 -9.64 22.73
C ALA A 132 -6.05 -9.91 23.86
N GLU A 133 -5.26 -10.98 23.75
CA GLU A 133 -4.30 -11.37 24.79
C GLU A 133 -3.00 -10.59 24.67
N SER A 134 -2.64 -10.22 23.45
CA SER A 134 -1.48 -9.37 23.18
C SER A 134 -1.70 -8.49 21.95
N TYR A 135 -0.92 -7.43 21.88
CA TYR A 135 -0.86 -6.58 20.69
C TYR A 135 0.58 -6.22 20.36
N LEU A 136 0.83 -6.06 19.09
CA LEU A 136 2.09 -5.57 18.54
C LEU A 136 1.82 -4.32 17.71
N MET A 137 2.72 -3.37 17.75
CA MET A 137 2.86 -2.37 16.71
C MET A 137 4.13 -2.68 15.93
N VAL A 138 3.98 -2.85 14.63
CA VAL A 138 5.07 -3.23 13.74
C VAL A 138 5.25 -2.21 12.63
N GLU A 139 6.50 -2.04 12.22
CA GLU A 139 6.89 -1.33 11.01
C GLU A 139 7.32 -2.33 9.96
N TYR A 140 6.98 -2.03 8.71
CA TYR A 140 7.50 -2.72 7.54
C TYR A 140 8.23 -1.74 6.65
N ASP A 141 9.43 -2.14 6.22
CA ASP A 141 10.19 -1.50 5.17
C ASP A 141 10.26 -2.46 3.98
N ASP A 142 9.71 -2.03 2.85
CA ASP A 142 9.51 -2.86 1.68
C ASP A 142 10.28 -2.33 0.47
N GLU A 143 10.90 -3.26 -0.28
CA GLU A 143 11.27 -3.07 -1.67
C GLU A 143 10.26 -3.82 -2.55
N LEU A 144 9.69 -3.13 -3.52
CA LEU A 144 8.61 -3.65 -4.36
C LEU A 144 9.03 -3.66 -5.83
N ARG A 145 8.38 -4.50 -6.61
CA ARG A 145 8.61 -4.61 -8.05
C ARG A 145 7.30 -4.82 -8.78
N MET A 146 7.07 -4.07 -9.86
CA MET A 146 6.00 -4.37 -10.79
C MET A 146 6.37 -5.60 -11.63
N THR A 147 5.40 -6.50 -11.79
CA THR A 147 5.52 -7.72 -12.60
C THR A 147 4.30 -7.84 -13.50
N ASP A 148 4.27 -8.82 -14.41
CA ASP A 148 3.12 -9.11 -15.28
C ASP A 148 1.84 -9.49 -14.48
N THR A 149 1.99 -9.82 -13.20
CA THR A 149 0.89 -10.18 -12.30
C THR A 149 0.67 -9.16 -11.19
N GLY A 150 1.10 -7.91 -11.39
CA GLY A 150 0.95 -6.79 -10.47
C GLY A 150 2.16 -6.56 -9.57
N CYS A 151 2.00 -5.70 -8.58
CA CYS A 151 3.05 -5.33 -7.63
C CYS A 151 3.40 -6.50 -6.70
N LYS A 152 4.68 -6.75 -6.44
CA LYS A 152 5.19 -7.83 -5.57
C LYS A 152 6.27 -7.33 -4.64
N PHE A 153 6.38 -7.94 -3.46
CA PHE A 153 7.54 -7.74 -2.58
C PHE A 153 8.78 -8.40 -3.19
N ALA A 154 9.80 -7.61 -3.47
CA ALA A 154 11.14 -8.11 -3.71
C ALA A 154 11.85 -8.36 -2.38
N LYS A 155 11.62 -7.46 -1.40
CA LYS A 155 12.05 -7.62 -0.02
C LYS A 155 11.01 -7.03 0.91
N ARG A 156 10.77 -7.70 2.03
CA ARG A 156 9.99 -7.18 3.15
C ARG A 156 10.74 -7.40 4.45
N GLU A 157 11.08 -6.31 5.14
CA GLU A 157 11.65 -6.32 6.47
C GLU A 157 10.61 -5.86 7.48
N PHE A 158 10.49 -6.55 8.62
CA PHE A 158 9.59 -6.11 9.66
C PHE A 158 10.29 -5.96 11.02
N LYS A 159 9.85 -4.93 11.76
CA LYS A 159 10.37 -4.58 13.09
C LYS A 159 9.23 -4.43 14.07
N ILE A 160 9.34 -5.07 15.24
CA ILE A 160 8.40 -4.83 16.33
C ILE A 160 8.84 -3.55 17.05
N ILE A 161 7.95 -2.56 17.10
CA ILE A 161 8.21 -1.27 17.74
C ILE A 161 7.66 -1.25 19.16
N PHE A 162 6.42 -1.73 19.32
CA PHE A 162 5.80 -1.85 20.62
C PHE A 162 5.15 -3.22 20.77
N MET A 163 5.21 -3.76 21.97
CA MET A 163 4.55 -4.99 22.36
C MET A 163 3.93 -4.83 23.74
N GLY A 164 2.66 -5.23 23.87
CA GLY A 164 1.94 -5.25 25.14
C GLY A 164 1.20 -6.55 25.34
N GLN A 165 0.93 -6.85 26.60
CA GLN A 165 0.06 -7.95 27.05
C GLN A 165 -1.01 -7.36 27.94
N HIS A 166 -2.21 -7.93 27.90
CA HIS A 166 -3.35 -7.59 28.77
C HIS A 166 -3.46 -8.57 29.93
#